data_b8728a248bf271ddbe059a7351e92107
#
_entry.id   b8728a248bf271ddbe059a7351e92107
#
_cell.length_a   1.000
_cell.length_b   1.000
_cell.length_c   1.000
_cell.angle_alpha   90.00
_cell.angle_beta   90.00
_cell.angle_gamma   90.00
#
_symmetry.space_group_name_H-M   'P 1'
#
loop_
_entity.id
_entity.type
_entity.pdbx_description
1 polymer ?
#
loop_
_entity_poly.entity_id
_entity_poly.type
_entity_poly.pdbx_seq_one_letter_code
_entity_poly.pdbx_strand_id
1 'polypeptide(L)'
;MAKERLDKAQEQINAISDPQWIVLDRNSQYSYMDYGSVADRMEGIARVFPVFFFLVAALVCLTTMTRMVDEQRGNIGTMKALGYSKGAIAMKYLMYAFIAGILGSVLGCALGMYIFPSVIFNAWNLMYNLPGLQFVLQPGLMLLASGLVIGVTMLAAFAAVYKELMEVPSQLMRPKAPKIGKKILLERVPMLWSRFSFTWKVTARNIFRYKKRFFMTVIGIAGCSALLVAGFGIQDSISDIVTKQYEEIFNYDAAVTFDTDATIAEKADALQRLQDNDKVEEVIGVGQSAVTVSDDGEDSSVTVVVPSDIDQFADYTALRHRGDTDQIALSDDGALISEKLAMNLGLSAGDTLTITDGDGIEREV
;
A
#
# COMPACT_ATOMS: atom_id res chain seq x y z
N MET A 1 -62.00 9.20 -35.95
CA MET A 1 -60.90 10.23 -35.96
C MET A 1 -60.77 10.99 -34.67
N ALA A 2 -61.80 11.74 -34.15
CA ALA A 2 -61.64 12.49 -32.89
C ALA A 2 -61.48 11.55 -31.64
N LYS A 3 -62.29 10.48 -31.60
CA LYS A 3 -62.25 9.51 -30.52
C LYS A 3 -60.91 8.70 -30.49
N GLU A 4 -60.40 8.32 -31.64
CA GLU A 4 -59.10 7.65 -31.77
C GLU A 4 -57.92 8.53 -31.31
N ARG A 5 -58.00 9.84 -31.54
CA ARG A 5 -56.99 10.78 -31.06
C ARG A 5 -57.06 10.93 -29.55
N LEU A 6 -58.24 10.88 -28.96
CA LEU A 6 -58.45 10.94 -27.54
C LEU A 6 -57.93 9.66 -26.85
N ASP A 7 -58.24 8.50 -27.42
CA ASP A 7 -57.81 7.22 -26.89
C ASP A 7 -56.27 7.10 -26.95
N LYS A 8 -55.63 7.52 -28.05
CA LYS A 8 -54.18 7.57 -28.16
C LYS A 8 -53.53 8.55 -27.16
N ALA A 9 -54.13 9.73 -26.97
CA ALA A 9 -53.62 10.67 -25.98
C ALA A 9 -53.76 10.16 -24.55
N GLN A 10 -54.84 9.43 -24.26
CA GLN A 10 -55.04 8.79 -22.96
C GLN A 10 -54.07 7.64 -22.74
N GLU A 11 -53.74 6.82 -23.76
CA GLU A 11 -52.70 5.82 -23.71
C GLU A 11 -51.32 6.43 -23.47
N GLN A 12 -51.00 7.54 -24.11
CA GLN A 12 -49.75 8.27 -23.85
C GLN A 12 -49.66 8.84 -22.45
N ILE A 13 -50.75 9.34 -21.90
CA ILE A 13 -50.80 9.83 -20.51
C ILE A 13 -50.64 8.68 -19.54
N ASN A 14 -51.26 7.54 -19.78
CA ASN A 14 -51.19 6.36 -18.95
C ASN A 14 -49.81 5.65 -19.03
N ALA A 15 -49.08 5.88 -20.12
CA ALA A 15 -47.69 5.38 -20.28
C ALA A 15 -46.63 6.27 -19.59
N ILE A 16 -47.03 7.45 -19.09
CA ILE A 16 -46.14 8.26 -18.27
C ILE A 16 -46.04 7.59 -16.90
N SER A 17 -44.87 7.04 -16.56
CA SER A 17 -44.61 6.51 -15.25
C SER A 17 -44.76 7.56 -14.15
N ASP A 18 -45.28 7.20 -13.01
CA ASP A 18 -45.39 8.10 -11.87
C ASP A 18 -44.01 8.67 -11.52
N PRO A 19 -43.91 10.00 -11.25
CA PRO A 19 -42.65 10.63 -10.96
C PRO A 19 -42.10 10.05 -9.64
N GLN A 20 -40.97 9.40 -9.73
CA GLN A 20 -40.24 8.91 -8.57
C GLN A 20 -39.31 10.01 -8.05
N TRP A 21 -39.44 10.31 -6.76
CA TRP A 21 -38.52 11.21 -6.09
C TRP A 21 -37.27 10.43 -5.69
N ILE A 22 -36.16 10.67 -6.39
CA ILE A 22 -34.87 10.11 -6.05
C ILE A 22 -34.15 11.13 -5.17
N VAL A 23 -33.99 10.83 -3.88
CA VAL A 23 -33.22 11.66 -2.96
C VAL A 23 -31.79 11.09 -2.93
N LEU A 24 -30.91 11.75 -3.66
CA LEU A 24 -29.50 11.40 -3.65
C LEU A 24 -28.81 12.13 -2.48
N ASP A 25 -28.23 11.39 -1.58
CA ASP A 25 -27.35 11.90 -0.54
C ASP A 25 -25.89 11.97 -1.04
N ARG A 26 -24.95 12.37 -0.19
CA ARG A 26 -23.53 12.40 -0.56
C ARG A 26 -22.98 11.01 -0.83
N ASN A 27 -23.52 9.99 -0.17
CA ASN A 27 -23.07 8.61 -0.32
C ASN A 27 -23.56 7.97 -1.64
N SER A 28 -24.55 8.56 -2.29
CA SER A 28 -25.00 8.16 -3.62
C SER A 28 -24.14 8.75 -4.74
N GLN A 29 -23.26 9.70 -4.43
CA GLN A 29 -22.38 10.33 -5.42
C GLN A 29 -21.06 9.54 -5.54
N TYR A 30 -20.85 8.91 -6.69
CA TYR A 30 -19.69 8.05 -6.97
C TYR A 30 -18.35 8.70 -6.60
N SER A 31 -18.10 9.93 -7.06
CA SER A 31 -16.83 10.62 -6.78
C SER A 31 -16.58 10.88 -5.29
N TYR A 32 -17.64 11.07 -4.50
CA TYR A 32 -17.53 11.25 -3.05
C TYR A 32 -17.20 9.92 -2.35
N MET A 33 -17.88 8.85 -2.76
CA MET A 33 -17.62 7.49 -2.25
C MET A 33 -16.22 7.03 -2.59
N ASP A 34 -15.80 7.24 -3.84
CA ASP A 34 -14.46 6.86 -4.31
C ASP A 34 -13.37 7.61 -3.54
N TYR A 35 -13.50 8.93 -3.36
CA TYR A 35 -12.60 9.71 -2.53
C TYR A 35 -12.53 9.19 -1.08
N GLY A 36 -13.67 8.82 -0.49
CA GLY A 36 -13.74 8.22 0.85
C GLY A 36 -12.97 6.90 0.91
N SER A 37 -13.22 6.00 -0.03
CA SER A 37 -12.55 4.69 -0.08
C SER A 37 -11.03 4.79 -0.23
N VAL A 38 -10.57 5.79 -0.95
CA VAL A 38 -9.15 6.03 -1.12
C VAL A 38 -8.53 6.65 0.15
N ALA A 39 -9.24 7.53 0.85
CA ALA A 39 -8.80 8.05 2.15
C ALA A 39 -8.62 6.91 3.17
N ASP A 40 -9.54 5.94 3.20
CA ASP A 40 -9.45 4.77 4.08
C ASP A 40 -8.27 3.85 3.73
N ARG A 41 -7.98 3.65 2.44
CA ARG A 41 -6.77 2.92 1.99
C ARG A 41 -5.50 3.63 2.42
N MET A 42 -5.45 4.97 2.31
CA MET A 42 -4.31 5.76 2.78
C MET A 42 -4.14 5.66 4.29
N GLU A 43 -5.22 5.63 5.07
CA GLU A 43 -5.16 5.40 6.51
C GLU A 43 -4.58 4.02 6.83
N GLY A 44 -4.95 2.97 6.10
CA GLY A 44 -4.37 1.64 6.23
C GLY A 44 -2.85 1.64 6.04
N ILE A 45 -2.36 2.31 5.00
CA ILE A 45 -0.92 2.48 4.75
C ILE A 45 -0.27 3.27 5.89
N ALA A 46 -0.90 4.37 6.32
CA ALA A 46 -0.38 5.23 7.38
C ALA A 46 -0.30 4.53 8.76
N ARG A 47 -1.04 3.45 8.98
CA ARG A 47 -0.94 2.63 10.21
C ARG A 47 0.26 1.68 10.19
N VAL A 48 0.60 1.12 9.04
CA VAL A 48 1.61 0.06 8.92
C VAL A 48 3.02 0.64 8.74
N PHE A 49 3.20 1.61 7.85
CA PHE A 49 4.51 2.16 7.52
C PHE A 49 5.28 2.74 8.73
N PRO A 50 4.67 3.51 9.63
CA PRO A 50 5.38 4.06 10.78
C PRO A 50 6.02 2.99 11.68
N VAL A 51 5.42 1.81 11.80
CA VAL A 51 5.97 0.71 12.62
C VAL A 51 7.36 0.30 12.12
N PHE A 52 7.52 0.16 10.81
CA PHE A 52 8.82 -0.15 10.21
C PHE A 52 9.84 0.98 10.42
N PHE A 53 9.43 2.24 10.24
CA PHE A 53 10.32 3.38 10.49
C PHE A 53 10.77 3.46 11.93
N PHE A 54 9.88 3.25 12.91
CA PHE A 54 10.24 3.23 14.32
C PHE A 54 11.19 2.08 14.66
N LEU A 55 10.98 0.90 14.08
CA LEU A 55 11.84 -0.25 14.28
C LEU A 55 13.25 0.00 13.73
N VAL A 56 13.36 0.54 12.52
CA VAL A 56 14.65 0.90 11.92
C VAL A 56 15.32 2.01 12.72
N ALA A 57 14.60 3.04 13.13
CA ALA A 57 15.13 4.14 13.95
C ALA A 57 15.65 3.63 15.30
N ALA A 58 14.91 2.75 15.97
CA ALA A 58 15.32 2.11 17.21
C ALA A 58 16.64 1.34 17.04
N LEU A 59 16.75 0.58 15.96
CA LEU A 59 17.92 -0.24 15.67
C LEU A 59 19.15 0.62 15.36
N VAL A 60 19.00 1.66 14.56
CA VAL A 60 20.07 2.62 14.23
C VAL A 60 20.51 3.36 15.50
N CYS A 61 19.56 3.85 16.30
CA CYS A 61 19.85 4.51 17.57
C CYS A 61 20.60 3.58 18.53
N LEU A 62 20.13 2.34 18.72
CA LEU A 62 20.79 1.34 19.58
C LEU A 62 22.22 1.06 19.10
N THR A 63 22.43 0.94 17.78
CA THR A 63 23.76 0.70 17.20
C THR A 63 24.70 1.87 17.47
N THR A 64 24.24 3.10 17.21
CA THR A 64 25.00 4.32 17.40
C THR A 64 25.33 4.56 18.86
N MET A 65 24.35 4.39 19.76
CA MET A 65 24.56 4.54 21.19
C MET A 65 25.49 3.47 21.77
N THR A 66 25.36 2.22 21.34
CA THR A 66 26.27 1.15 21.76
C THR A 66 27.70 1.48 21.34
N ARG A 67 27.91 1.97 20.13
CA ARG A 67 29.23 2.38 19.64
C ARG A 67 29.79 3.53 20.45
N MET A 68 29.00 4.60 20.66
CA MET A 68 29.41 5.78 21.42
C MET A 68 29.79 5.42 22.87
N VAL A 69 29.03 4.54 23.53
CA VAL A 69 29.30 4.06 24.89
C VAL A 69 30.57 3.19 24.91
N ASP A 70 30.74 2.30 23.92
CA ASP A 70 31.96 1.48 23.79
C ASP A 70 33.22 2.35 23.62
N GLU A 71 33.15 3.42 22.83
CA GLU A 71 34.26 4.36 22.60
C GLU A 71 34.60 5.19 23.85
N GLN A 72 33.58 5.53 24.65
CA GLN A 72 33.74 6.32 25.89
C GLN A 72 33.90 5.46 27.15
N ARG A 73 34.11 4.17 27.02
CA ARG A 73 34.19 3.21 28.15
C ARG A 73 35.23 3.62 29.20
N GLY A 74 36.41 4.10 28.75
CA GLY A 74 37.45 4.58 29.68
C GLY A 74 36.96 5.78 30.50
N ASN A 75 36.31 6.75 29.90
CA ASN A 75 35.75 7.90 30.61
C ASN A 75 34.66 7.52 31.59
N ILE A 76 33.82 6.53 31.26
CA ILE A 76 32.82 5.97 32.18
C ILE A 76 33.53 5.34 33.40
N GLY A 77 34.59 4.57 33.15
CA GLY A 77 35.40 3.95 34.20
C GLY A 77 36.05 4.99 35.14
N THR A 78 36.61 6.06 34.57
CA THR A 78 37.21 7.16 35.36
C THR A 78 36.15 7.88 36.20
N MET A 79 34.98 8.22 35.63
CA MET A 79 33.91 8.85 36.41
C MET A 79 33.44 7.95 37.57
N LYS A 80 33.30 6.65 37.33
CA LYS A 80 32.95 5.70 38.40
C LYS A 80 34.05 5.58 39.47
N ALA A 81 35.31 5.61 39.09
CA ALA A 81 36.43 5.60 40.02
C ALA A 81 36.49 6.86 40.88
N LEU A 82 36.08 8.03 40.33
CA LEU A 82 35.94 9.29 41.04
C LEU A 82 34.68 9.39 41.92
N GLY A 83 33.87 8.32 42.00
CA GLY A 83 32.70 8.25 42.87
C GLY A 83 31.38 8.79 42.28
N TYR A 84 31.33 9.09 40.99
CA TYR A 84 30.07 9.48 40.38
C TYR A 84 29.05 8.34 40.38
N SER A 85 27.81 8.64 40.73
CA SER A 85 26.73 7.65 40.74
C SER A 85 26.41 7.12 39.35
N LYS A 86 25.96 5.87 39.26
CA LYS A 86 25.55 5.25 38.00
C LYS A 86 24.48 6.08 37.26
N GLY A 87 23.55 6.71 38.03
CA GLY A 87 22.51 7.58 37.48
C GLY A 87 23.07 8.85 36.86
N ALA A 88 24.04 9.51 37.53
CA ALA A 88 24.68 10.71 37.00
C ALA A 88 25.41 10.45 35.66
N ILE A 89 26.10 9.30 35.58
CA ILE A 89 26.79 8.90 34.34
C ILE A 89 25.78 8.54 33.25
N ALA A 90 24.71 7.81 33.58
CA ALA A 90 23.65 7.48 32.61
C ALA A 90 22.97 8.75 32.07
N MET A 91 22.69 9.74 32.92
CA MET A 91 22.02 10.97 32.58
C MET A 91 22.71 11.71 31.41
N LYS A 92 24.05 11.71 31.37
CA LYS A 92 24.79 12.32 30.25
C LYS A 92 24.40 11.76 28.90
N TYR A 93 24.29 10.43 28.78
CA TYR A 93 23.95 9.75 27.54
C TYR A 93 22.45 9.83 27.22
N LEU A 94 21.63 9.79 28.27
CA LEU A 94 20.18 9.96 28.13
C LEU A 94 19.83 11.39 27.68
N MET A 95 20.49 12.41 28.26
CA MET A 95 20.30 13.80 27.79
C MET A 95 20.69 14.00 26.34
N TYR A 96 21.81 13.37 25.90
CA TYR A 96 22.18 13.40 24.48
C TYR A 96 21.08 12.79 23.60
N ALA A 97 20.57 11.60 23.94
CA ALA A 97 19.50 10.96 23.22
C ALA A 97 18.20 11.77 23.25
N PHE A 98 17.87 12.38 24.37
CA PHE A 98 16.70 13.23 24.56
C PHE A 98 16.75 14.49 23.67
N ILE A 99 17.87 15.22 23.71
CA ILE A 99 18.05 16.42 22.88
C ILE A 99 18.01 16.06 21.39
N ALA A 100 18.70 14.99 20.98
CA ALA A 100 18.66 14.51 19.61
C ALA A 100 17.24 14.10 19.19
N GLY A 101 16.48 13.44 20.08
CA GLY A 101 15.09 13.06 19.88
C GLY A 101 14.16 14.27 19.71
N ILE A 102 14.33 15.31 20.54
CA ILE A 102 13.55 16.56 20.42
C ILE A 102 13.85 17.27 19.10
N LEU A 103 15.13 17.48 18.79
CA LEU A 103 15.52 18.16 17.56
C LEU A 103 15.03 17.38 16.32
N GLY A 104 15.19 16.07 16.33
CA GLY A 104 14.68 15.20 15.26
C GLY A 104 13.16 15.26 15.13
N SER A 105 12.43 15.28 16.25
CA SER A 105 10.96 15.39 16.25
C SER A 105 10.48 16.75 15.72
N VAL A 106 11.10 17.85 16.15
CA VAL A 106 10.74 19.20 15.69
C VAL A 106 10.96 19.33 14.18
N LEU A 107 12.15 18.93 13.71
CA LEU A 107 12.47 18.98 12.29
C LEU A 107 11.59 18.01 11.48
N GLY A 108 11.37 16.81 11.99
CA GLY A 108 10.52 15.81 11.34
C GLY A 108 9.06 16.26 11.23
N CYS A 109 8.50 16.83 12.28
CA CYS A 109 7.15 17.39 12.26
C CYS A 109 7.05 18.58 11.29
N ALA A 110 8.00 19.52 11.34
CA ALA A 110 7.98 20.71 10.49
C ALA A 110 8.06 20.34 8.99
N LEU A 111 9.02 19.51 8.62
CA LEU A 111 9.21 19.08 7.23
C LEU A 111 8.09 18.11 6.79
N GLY A 112 7.70 17.18 7.64
CA GLY A 112 6.69 16.18 7.33
C GLY A 112 5.31 16.79 7.11
N MET A 113 4.91 17.76 7.93
CA MET A 113 3.63 18.46 7.78
C MET A 113 3.56 19.36 6.54
N TYR A 114 4.69 19.80 6.03
CA TYR A 114 4.73 20.60 4.81
C TYR A 114 4.82 19.73 3.55
N ILE A 115 5.76 18.80 3.52
CA ILE A 115 6.09 18.03 2.32
C ILE A 115 4.98 17.02 2.00
N PHE A 116 4.59 16.16 2.94
CA PHE A 116 3.65 15.08 2.65
C PHE A 116 2.27 15.56 2.23
N PRO A 117 1.60 16.50 2.93
CA PRO A 117 0.31 17.00 2.49
C PRO A 117 0.38 17.69 1.12
N SER A 118 1.47 18.42 0.85
CA SER A 118 1.65 19.10 -0.44
C SER A 118 1.81 18.11 -1.60
N VAL A 119 2.59 17.05 -1.43
CA VAL A 119 2.81 16.02 -2.45
C VAL A 119 1.51 15.24 -2.69
N ILE A 120 0.85 14.81 -1.61
CA ILE A 120 -0.41 14.08 -1.70
C ILE A 120 -1.49 14.94 -2.34
N PHE A 121 -1.66 16.20 -1.90
CA PHE A 121 -2.64 17.11 -2.48
C PHE A 121 -2.43 17.33 -3.97
N ASN A 122 -1.20 17.56 -4.42
CA ASN A 122 -0.90 17.76 -5.82
C ASN A 122 -1.20 16.51 -6.66
N ALA A 123 -0.91 15.32 -6.15
CA ALA A 123 -1.24 14.08 -6.83
C ALA A 123 -2.76 13.88 -6.98
N TRP A 124 -3.52 14.19 -5.93
CA TRP A 124 -4.97 14.01 -5.92
C TRP A 124 -5.72 15.09 -6.68
N ASN A 125 -5.19 16.32 -6.72
CA ASN A 125 -5.78 17.43 -7.47
C ASN A 125 -5.78 17.21 -8.98
N LEU A 126 -5.04 16.23 -9.46
CA LEU A 126 -5.11 15.77 -10.86
C LEU A 126 -6.39 14.97 -11.16
N MET A 127 -6.90 14.23 -10.17
CA MET A 127 -8.07 13.36 -10.32
C MET A 127 -9.37 14.01 -9.81
N TYR A 128 -9.26 14.83 -8.76
CA TYR A 128 -10.40 15.46 -8.10
C TYR A 128 -10.21 16.97 -8.08
N ASN A 129 -11.31 17.70 -8.31
CA ASN A 129 -11.30 19.16 -8.13
C ASN A 129 -11.40 19.50 -6.64
N LEU A 130 -10.27 19.48 -5.95
CA LEU A 130 -10.21 19.70 -4.51
C LEU A 130 -10.18 21.19 -4.17
N PRO A 131 -10.82 21.62 -3.07
CA PRO A 131 -10.60 22.95 -2.52
C PRO A 131 -9.15 23.11 -2.10
N GLY A 132 -8.64 24.36 -2.08
CA GLY A 132 -7.22 24.63 -1.80
C GLY A 132 -6.69 23.95 -0.54
N LEU A 133 -5.42 23.55 -0.56
CA LEU A 133 -4.76 22.83 0.53
C LEU A 133 -4.84 23.61 1.84
N GLN A 134 -5.41 22.97 2.85
CA GLN A 134 -5.46 23.50 4.21
C GLN A 134 -4.55 22.70 5.12
N PHE A 135 -3.57 23.38 5.73
CA PHE A 135 -2.70 22.74 6.72
C PHE A 135 -3.40 22.68 8.08
N VAL A 136 -3.88 21.50 8.44
CA VAL A 136 -4.52 21.26 9.73
C VAL A 136 -3.47 20.70 10.69
N LEU A 137 -3.14 21.48 11.74
CA LEU A 137 -2.28 21.04 12.83
C LEU A 137 -3.05 20.05 13.70
N GLN A 138 -2.50 18.84 13.83
CA GLN A 138 -3.05 17.81 14.73
C GLN A 138 -2.09 17.58 15.91
N PRO A 139 -2.16 18.42 16.96
CA PRO A 139 -1.19 18.40 18.07
C PRO A 139 -1.17 17.05 18.80
N GLY A 140 -2.30 16.35 18.87
CA GLY A 140 -2.37 15.03 19.48
C GLY A 140 -1.50 13.98 18.78
N LEU A 141 -1.58 13.89 17.45
CA LEU A 141 -0.74 12.99 16.67
C LEU A 141 0.74 13.40 16.70
N MET A 142 1.03 14.69 16.64
CA MET A 142 2.40 15.21 16.73
C MET A 142 3.05 14.83 18.06
N LEU A 143 2.34 15.02 19.18
CA LEU A 143 2.83 14.67 20.51
C LEU A 143 3.00 13.15 20.66
N LEU A 144 2.07 12.35 20.15
CA LEU A 144 2.16 10.89 20.18
C LEU A 144 3.36 10.40 19.38
N ALA A 145 3.53 10.85 18.14
CA ALA A 145 4.65 10.46 17.30
C ALA A 145 5.99 10.89 17.89
N SER A 146 6.09 12.15 18.35
CA SER A 146 7.29 12.67 19.01
C SER A 146 7.61 11.91 20.30
N GLY A 147 6.60 11.64 21.11
CA GLY A 147 6.74 10.86 22.34
C GLY A 147 7.23 9.44 22.08
N LEU A 148 6.73 8.78 21.05
CA LEU A 148 7.21 7.44 20.63
C LEU A 148 8.66 7.48 20.17
N VAL A 149 9.05 8.42 19.31
CA VAL A 149 10.45 8.55 18.86
C VAL A 149 11.38 8.81 20.03
N ILE A 150 11.06 9.79 20.88
CA ILE A 150 11.87 10.13 22.05
C ILE A 150 11.93 8.92 23.01
N GLY A 151 10.81 8.26 23.26
CA GLY A 151 10.75 7.08 24.11
C GLY A 151 11.62 5.94 23.61
N VAL A 152 11.54 5.63 22.32
CA VAL A 152 12.35 4.58 21.69
C VAL A 152 13.84 4.92 21.72
N THR A 153 14.23 6.16 21.40
CA THR A 153 15.63 6.60 21.45
C THR A 153 16.19 6.58 22.87
N MET A 154 15.39 7.00 23.85
CA MET A 154 15.75 6.96 25.28
C MET A 154 15.94 5.51 25.77
N LEU A 155 15.02 4.61 25.41
CA LEU A 155 15.13 3.18 25.75
C LEU A 155 16.35 2.54 25.11
N ALA A 156 16.63 2.85 23.84
CA ALA A 156 17.82 2.36 23.15
C ALA A 156 19.12 2.88 23.80
N ALA A 157 19.16 4.16 24.17
CA ALA A 157 20.30 4.76 24.88
C ALA A 157 20.48 4.13 26.26
N PHE A 158 19.40 3.97 27.02
CA PHE A 158 19.45 3.31 28.34
C PHE A 158 19.96 1.87 28.23
N ALA A 159 19.44 1.07 27.30
CA ALA A 159 19.87 -0.30 27.06
C ALA A 159 21.37 -0.39 26.69
N ALA A 160 21.88 0.57 25.92
CA ALA A 160 23.28 0.63 25.54
C ALA A 160 24.19 0.93 26.76
N VAL A 161 23.80 1.92 27.57
CA VAL A 161 24.61 2.38 28.71
C VAL A 161 24.51 1.42 29.91
N TYR A 162 23.35 0.85 30.15
CA TYR A 162 23.09 0.01 31.32
C TYR A 162 24.12 -1.12 31.51
N LYS A 163 24.47 -1.78 30.41
CA LYS A 163 25.44 -2.88 30.43
C LYS A 163 26.82 -2.44 30.92
N GLU A 164 27.33 -1.31 30.44
CA GLU A 164 28.64 -0.81 30.84
C GLU A 164 28.60 -0.21 32.26
N LEU A 165 27.47 0.33 32.70
CA LEU A 165 27.31 0.80 34.08
C LEU A 165 27.31 -0.30 35.14
N MET A 166 27.09 -1.55 34.79
CA MET A 166 27.16 -2.68 35.71
C MET A 166 28.56 -3.23 35.86
N GLU A 167 29.49 -2.92 34.95
CA GLU A 167 30.88 -3.36 35.02
C GLU A 167 31.67 -2.56 36.11
N VAL A 168 32.65 -3.18 36.73
CA VAL A 168 33.53 -2.52 37.75
C VAL A 168 34.50 -1.53 37.08
N PRO A 169 34.88 -0.41 37.77
CA PRO A 169 35.75 0.62 37.18
C PRO A 169 37.08 0.08 36.62
N SER A 170 37.71 -0.85 37.33
CA SER A 170 39.00 -1.44 36.92
C SER A 170 38.90 -2.21 35.57
N GLN A 171 37.75 -2.79 35.27
CA GLN A 171 37.53 -3.47 33.99
C GLN A 171 37.15 -2.49 32.86
N LEU A 172 36.47 -1.38 33.21
CA LEU A 172 36.14 -0.35 32.26
C LEU A 172 37.36 0.42 31.74
N MET A 173 38.35 0.64 32.61
CA MET A 173 39.57 1.36 32.26
C MET A 173 40.59 0.51 31.48
N ARG A 174 40.41 -0.82 31.46
CA ARG A 174 41.26 -1.72 30.65
C ARG A 174 40.67 -1.91 29.26
N PRO A 175 41.51 -1.98 28.21
CA PRO A 175 41.03 -2.37 26.88
C PRO A 175 40.30 -3.71 26.97
N LYS A 176 39.17 -3.84 26.27
CA LYS A 176 38.43 -5.12 26.19
C LYS A 176 39.38 -6.20 25.66
N ALA A 177 39.59 -7.25 26.44
CA ALA A 177 40.34 -8.41 25.99
C ALA A 177 39.68 -8.99 24.72
N PRO A 178 40.49 -9.38 23.73
CA PRO A 178 39.94 -10.03 22.52
C PRO A 178 39.14 -11.27 22.92
N LYS A 179 37.95 -11.42 22.43
CA LYS A 179 37.17 -12.65 22.67
C LYS A 179 37.92 -13.84 22.10
N ILE A 180 38.05 -14.89 22.95
CA ILE A 180 38.68 -16.16 22.58
C ILE A 180 37.97 -16.69 21.32
N GLY A 181 38.76 -16.96 20.25
CA GLY A 181 38.24 -17.48 18.99
C GLY A 181 37.71 -18.90 19.17
N LYS A 182 36.43 -19.08 18.96
CA LYS A 182 35.83 -20.42 18.82
C LYS A 182 35.85 -20.83 17.35
N LYS A 183 35.98 -22.14 17.07
CA LYS A 183 35.80 -22.66 15.70
C LYS A 183 34.45 -22.21 15.14
N ILE A 184 34.48 -21.67 13.94
CA ILE A 184 33.26 -21.20 13.26
C ILE A 184 32.65 -22.33 12.42
N LEU A 185 31.34 -22.23 12.14
CA LEU A 185 30.63 -23.23 11.34
C LEU A 185 31.27 -23.46 9.94
N LEU A 186 31.80 -22.40 9.32
CA LEU A 186 32.51 -22.51 8.04
C LEU A 186 33.78 -23.39 8.12
N GLU A 187 34.45 -23.44 9.29
CA GLU A 187 35.62 -24.31 9.48
C GLU A 187 35.25 -25.80 9.53
N ARG A 188 33.97 -26.11 9.74
CA ARG A 188 33.49 -27.51 9.74
C ARG A 188 33.31 -28.06 8.31
N VAL A 189 33.32 -27.18 7.29
CA VAL A 189 33.27 -27.60 5.88
C VAL A 189 34.65 -27.41 5.26
N PRO A 190 35.53 -28.42 5.35
CA PRO A 190 36.94 -28.30 4.95
C PRO A 190 37.14 -27.99 3.48
N MET A 191 36.23 -28.46 2.61
CA MET A 191 36.29 -28.24 1.17
C MET A 191 36.12 -26.74 0.82
N LEU A 192 35.25 -26.03 1.50
CA LEU A 192 35.03 -24.59 1.30
C LEU A 192 36.11 -23.75 2.00
N TRP A 193 36.52 -24.19 3.20
CA TRP A 193 37.52 -23.48 4.00
C TRP A 193 38.91 -23.50 3.40
N SER A 194 39.29 -24.59 2.73
CA SER A 194 40.60 -24.70 2.07
C SER A 194 40.77 -23.69 0.92
N ARG A 195 39.70 -23.40 0.20
CA ARG A 195 39.70 -22.44 -0.92
C ARG A 195 39.79 -20.97 -0.53
N PHE A 196 39.54 -20.64 0.71
CA PHE A 196 39.60 -19.23 1.21
C PHE A 196 41.05 -18.79 1.37
N SER A 197 41.36 -17.58 0.88
CA SER A 197 42.61 -16.89 1.18
C SER A 197 42.72 -16.53 2.66
N PHE A 198 43.91 -16.24 3.13
CA PHE A 198 44.16 -15.85 4.53
C PHE A 198 43.24 -14.68 4.97
N THR A 199 43.15 -13.66 4.14
CA THR A 199 42.31 -12.47 4.41
C THR A 199 40.84 -12.86 4.61
N TRP A 200 40.28 -13.68 3.74
CA TRP A 200 38.89 -14.16 3.87
C TRP A 200 38.69 -15.03 5.12
N LYS A 201 39.66 -15.85 5.48
CA LYS A 201 39.62 -16.65 6.72
C LYS A 201 39.60 -15.75 7.98
N VAL A 202 40.42 -14.69 7.99
CA VAL A 202 40.45 -13.72 9.09
C VAL A 202 39.16 -12.92 9.16
N THR A 203 38.66 -12.45 8.02
CA THR A 203 37.39 -11.71 7.94
C THR A 203 36.22 -12.55 8.45
N ALA A 204 36.08 -13.79 7.97
CA ALA A 204 35.06 -14.71 8.43
C ALA A 204 35.13 -14.93 9.95
N ARG A 205 36.31 -15.19 10.49
CA ARG A 205 36.50 -15.33 11.96
C ARG A 205 36.11 -14.08 12.70
N ASN A 206 36.42 -12.90 12.21
CA ASN A 206 36.06 -11.63 12.83
C ASN A 206 34.55 -11.40 12.83
N ILE A 207 33.87 -11.65 11.72
CA ILE A 207 32.40 -11.57 11.62
C ILE A 207 31.75 -12.46 12.66
N PHE A 208 32.14 -13.73 12.72
CA PHE A 208 31.57 -14.67 13.68
C PHE A 208 31.97 -14.40 15.13
N ARG A 209 33.13 -13.75 15.38
CA ARG A 209 33.54 -13.30 16.69
C ARG A 209 32.69 -12.15 17.23
N TYR A 210 32.28 -11.24 16.37
CA TYR A 210 31.51 -10.03 16.68
C TYR A 210 30.10 -10.06 16.12
N LYS A 211 29.46 -11.23 16.10
CA LYS A 211 28.13 -11.48 15.50
C LYS A 211 27.10 -10.38 15.80
N LYS A 212 26.99 -9.97 17.09
CA LYS A 212 25.99 -8.97 17.50
C LYS A 212 26.17 -7.66 16.74
N ARG A 213 27.41 -7.15 16.65
CA ARG A 213 27.70 -5.90 15.93
C ARG A 213 27.46 -6.07 14.43
N PHE A 214 27.89 -7.21 13.86
CA PHE A 214 27.66 -7.52 12.45
C PHE A 214 26.17 -7.54 12.12
N PHE A 215 25.38 -8.32 12.83
CA PHE A 215 23.93 -8.40 12.57
C PHE A 215 23.21 -7.07 12.82
N MET A 216 23.56 -6.32 13.84
CA MET A 216 22.98 -4.99 14.05
C MET A 216 23.24 -4.05 12.87
N THR A 217 24.45 -4.05 12.33
CA THR A 217 24.78 -3.22 11.16
C THR A 217 24.07 -3.70 9.91
N VAL A 218 24.07 -5.01 9.65
CA VAL A 218 23.41 -5.61 8.49
C VAL A 218 21.91 -5.35 8.51
N ILE A 219 21.24 -5.58 9.65
CA ILE A 219 19.80 -5.37 9.79
C ILE A 219 19.46 -3.88 9.66
N GLY A 220 20.30 -2.98 10.21
CA GLY A 220 20.09 -1.54 10.06
C GLY A 220 20.17 -1.10 8.59
N ILE A 221 21.22 -1.50 7.87
CA ILE A 221 21.36 -1.18 6.43
C ILE A 221 20.26 -1.85 5.63
N ALA A 222 19.98 -3.14 5.87
CA ALA A 222 18.93 -3.88 5.20
C ALA A 222 17.55 -3.25 5.40
N GLY A 223 17.26 -2.78 6.63
CA GLY A 223 16.00 -2.09 6.93
C GLY A 223 15.84 -0.79 6.13
N CYS A 224 16.88 0.05 6.11
CA CYS A 224 16.85 1.27 5.30
C CYS A 224 16.72 0.97 3.79
N SER A 225 17.48 -0.01 3.29
CA SER A 225 17.39 -0.42 1.88
C SER A 225 16.02 -1.01 1.53
N ALA A 226 15.44 -1.81 2.44
CA ALA A 226 14.10 -2.39 2.24
C ALA A 226 13.02 -1.31 2.11
N LEU A 227 13.10 -0.22 2.90
CA LEU A 227 12.17 0.90 2.79
C LEU A 227 12.30 1.64 1.45
N LEU A 228 13.53 1.84 0.96
CA LEU A 228 13.76 2.44 -0.36
C LEU A 228 13.20 1.55 -1.48
N VAL A 229 13.51 0.24 -1.43
CA VAL A 229 13.00 -0.73 -2.43
C VAL A 229 11.48 -0.80 -2.38
N ALA A 230 10.88 -0.80 -1.18
CA ALA A 230 9.43 -0.79 -1.05
C ALA A 230 8.80 0.49 -1.64
N GLY A 231 9.40 1.66 -1.38
CA GLY A 231 8.92 2.93 -1.91
C GLY A 231 8.96 3.00 -3.43
N PHE A 232 10.10 2.68 -4.03
CA PHE A 232 10.25 2.63 -5.50
C PHE A 232 9.43 1.49 -6.12
N GLY A 233 9.34 0.33 -5.45
CA GLY A 233 8.53 -0.79 -5.92
C GLY A 233 7.03 -0.47 -5.98
N ILE A 234 6.52 0.28 -5.00
CA ILE A 234 5.12 0.76 -5.03
C ILE A 234 4.94 1.76 -6.18
N GLN A 235 5.85 2.70 -6.36
CA GLN A 235 5.80 3.66 -7.46
C GLN A 235 5.79 2.96 -8.82
N ASP A 236 6.69 2.02 -9.01
CA ASP A 236 6.83 1.23 -10.24
C ASP A 236 5.57 0.40 -10.50
N SER A 237 5.07 -0.29 -9.47
CA SER A 237 3.82 -1.06 -9.54
C SER A 237 2.61 -0.20 -9.94
N ILE A 238 2.49 1.03 -9.41
CA ILE A 238 1.40 1.93 -9.77
C ILE A 238 1.53 2.39 -11.23
N SER A 239 2.73 2.73 -11.67
CA SER A 239 2.98 3.11 -13.07
C SER A 239 2.69 1.96 -14.04
N ASP A 240 3.03 0.74 -13.65
CA ASP A 240 2.82 -0.48 -14.43
C ASP A 240 1.33 -0.85 -14.58
N ILE A 241 0.49 -0.44 -13.62
CA ILE A 241 -0.96 -0.64 -13.69
C ILE A 241 -1.54 0.00 -14.95
N VAL A 242 -1.17 1.26 -15.23
CA VAL A 242 -1.69 2.01 -16.39
C VAL A 242 -1.30 1.31 -17.69
N THR A 243 -0.03 0.96 -17.82
CA THR A 243 0.48 0.25 -19.01
C THR A 243 -0.23 -1.09 -19.20
N LYS A 244 -0.29 -1.91 -18.15
CA LYS A 244 -0.97 -3.21 -18.24
C LYS A 244 -2.47 -3.09 -18.51
N GLN A 245 -3.13 -2.11 -17.91
CA GLN A 245 -4.56 -1.93 -18.07
C GLN A 245 -4.93 -1.51 -19.50
N TYR A 246 -4.17 -0.58 -20.08
CA TYR A 246 -4.52 0.06 -21.36
C TYR A 246 -3.67 -0.39 -22.56
N GLU A 247 -2.66 -1.21 -22.38
CA GLU A 247 -1.86 -1.77 -23.46
C GLU A 247 -1.95 -3.31 -23.54
N GLU A 248 -2.26 -3.98 -22.40
CA GLU A 248 -2.29 -5.44 -22.37
C GLU A 248 -3.69 -6.03 -22.14
N ILE A 249 -4.58 -5.31 -21.41
CA ILE A 249 -5.91 -5.83 -21.04
C ILE A 249 -6.99 -5.20 -21.89
N PHE A 250 -7.06 -3.86 -21.97
CA PHE A 250 -8.02 -3.15 -22.79
C PHE A 250 -7.35 -2.71 -24.08
N ASN A 251 -7.70 -3.40 -25.15
CA ASN A 251 -7.13 -3.21 -26.50
C ASN A 251 -7.99 -2.30 -27.39
N TYR A 252 -8.94 -1.56 -26.81
CA TYR A 252 -9.78 -0.63 -27.55
C TYR A 252 -9.35 0.82 -27.33
N ASP A 253 -9.44 1.63 -28.38
CA ASP A 253 -9.04 3.04 -28.34
C ASP A 253 -10.11 3.96 -27.75
N ALA A 254 -11.40 3.62 -27.93
CA ALA A 254 -12.50 4.44 -27.47
C ALA A 254 -13.73 3.61 -27.09
N ALA A 255 -14.46 4.10 -26.09
CA ALA A 255 -15.77 3.59 -25.73
C ALA A 255 -16.81 4.70 -25.87
N VAL A 256 -17.92 4.40 -26.55
CA VAL A 256 -19.05 5.31 -26.72
C VAL A 256 -20.22 4.80 -25.91
N THR A 257 -20.67 5.58 -24.95
CA THR A 257 -21.85 5.26 -24.14
C THR A 257 -23.05 6.01 -24.66
N PHE A 258 -24.18 5.32 -24.75
CA PHE A 258 -25.46 5.93 -25.12
C PHE A 258 -26.17 6.45 -23.88
N ASP A 259 -26.93 7.51 -24.04
CA ASP A 259 -27.83 7.99 -22.99
C ASP A 259 -28.88 6.93 -22.65
N THR A 260 -29.33 6.90 -21.40
CA THR A 260 -30.29 5.90 -20.89
C THR A 260 -31.59 5.90 -21.72
N ASP A 261 -31.97 7.06 -22.24
CA ASP A 261 -33.21 7.27 -23.04
C ASP A 261 -33.05 6.92 -24.53
N ALA A 262 -31.85 6.55 -25.00
CA ALA A 262 -31.61 6.22 -26.38
C ALA A 262 -32.37 4.96 -26.81
N THR A 263 -33.13 5.08 -27.86
CA THR A 263 -33.95 3.99 -28.44
C THR A 263 -33.05 2.93 -29.10
N ILE A 264 -33.57 1.71 -29.21
CA ILE A 264 -32.85 0.61 -29.89
C ILE A 264 -32.52 1.00 -31.35
N ALA A 265 -33.39 1.75 -32.01
CA ALA A 265 -33.18 2.22 -33.37
C ALA A 265 -32.02 3.23 -33.46
N GLU A 266 -31.91 4.16 -32.50
CA GLU A 266 -30.82 5.13 -32.45
C GLU A 266 -29.47 4.44 -32.14
N LYS A 267 -29.46 3.44 -31.25
CA LYS A 267 -28.27 2.66 -30.97
C LYS A 267 -27.80 1.87 -32.22
N ALA A 268 -28.74 1.26 -32.95
CA ALA A 268 -28.43 0.52 -34.16
C ALA A 268 -27.92 1.44 -35.30
N ASP A 269 -28.53 2.62 -35.51
CA ASP A 269 -28.08 3.60 -36.47
C ASP A 269 -26.69 4.14 -36.14
N ALA A 270 -26.41 4.41 -34.88
CA ALA A 270 -25.07 4.84 -34.44
C ALA A 270 -24.02 3.76 -34.66
N LEU A 271 -24.33 2.50 -34.34
CA LEU A 271 -23.43 1.37 -34.56
C LEU A 271 -23.11 1.23 -36.05
N GLN A 272 -24.15 1.34 -36.93
CA GLN A 272 -23.96 1.27 -38.39
C GLN A 272 -23.10 2.43 -38.90
N ARG A 273 -23.30 3.64 -38.40
CA ARG A 273 -22.47 4.81 -38.77
C ARG A 273 -21.00 4.64 -38.34
N LEU A 274 -20.74 3.99 -37.22
CA LEU A 274 -19.37 3.68 -36.76
C LEU A 274 -18.74 2.63 -37.67
N GLN A 275 -19.50 1.59 -38.04
CA GLN A 275 -19.04 0.54 -38.95
C GLN A 275 -18.76 1.05 -40.38
N ASP A 276 -19.55 2.01 -40.83
CA ASP A 276 -19.40 2.62 -42.19
C ASP A 276 -18.29 3.69 -42.23
N ASN A 277 -17.60 3.98 -41.11
CA ASN A 277 -16.61 5.03 -41.04
C ASN A 277 -15.20 4.48 -41.32
N ASP A 278 -14.56 4.94 -42.38
CA ASP A 278 -13.23 4.53 -42.83
C ASP A 278 -12.09 4.70 -41.77
N LYS A 279 -12.36 5.43 -40.70
CA LYS A 279 -11.41 5.65 -39.61
C LYS A 279 -11.60 4.68 -38.43
N VAL A 280 -12.64 3.87 -38.46
CA VAL A 280 -12.92 2.86 -37.42
C VAL A 280 -12.59 1.50 -38.01
N GLU A 281 -11.65 0.81 -37.41
CA GLU A 281 -11.25 -0.52 -37.89
C GLU A 281 -12.30 -1.55 -37.53
N GLU A 282 -12.71 -1.58 -36.27
CA GLU A 282 -13.70 -2.51 -35.76
C GLU A 282 -14.54 -1.86 -34.65
N VAL A 283 -15.76 -2.36 -34.43
CA VAL A 283 -16.65 -1.92 -33.37
C VAL A 283 -17.47 -3.09 -32.85
N ILE A 284 -17.56 -3.19 -31.52
CA ILE A 284 -18.38 -4.19 -30.83
C ILE A 284 -19.42 -3.51 -29.94
N GLY A 285 -20.61 -4.07 -29.90
CA GLY A 285 -21.65 -3.65 -28.95
C GLY A 285 -21.47 -4.35 -27.62
N VAL A 286 -21.55 -3.59 -26.53
CA VAL A 286 -21.41 -4.13 -25.18
C VAL A 286 -22.55 -3.63 -24.29
N GLY A 287 -23.30 -4.55 -23.68
CA GLY A 287 -24.25 -4.24 -22.62
C GLY A 287 -23.54 -4.13 -21.27
N GLN A 288 -23.79 -3.03 -20.56
CA GLN A 288 -23.29 -2.88 -19.19
C GLN A 288 -24.43 -2.57 -18.23
N SER A 289 -24.46 -3.26 -17.11
CA SER A 289 -25.41 -3.00 -16.03
C SER A 289 -24.73 -3.14 -14.67
N ALA A 290 -25.10 -2.24 -13.74
CA ALA A 290 -24.72 -2.39 -12.36
C ALA A 290 -25.68 -3.37 -11.68
N VAL A 291 -25.15 -4.38 -11.01
CA VAL A 291 -25.90 -5.35 -10.24
C VAL A 291 -25.39 -5.42 -8.82
N THR A 292 -26.21 -5.87 -7.91
CA THR A 292 -25.81 -6.11 -6.52
C THR A 292 -25.58 -7.60 -6.31
N VAL A 293 -24.48 -7.92 -5.67
CA VAL A 293 -24.17 -9.26 -5.19
C VAL A 293 -24.17 -9.20 -3.67
N SER A 294 -25.00 -10.04 -3.04
CA SER A 294 -25.09 -10.12 -1.59
C SER A 294 -24.39 -11.36 -1.07
N ASP A 295 -23.50 -11.17 -0.08
CA ASP A 295 -22.84 -12.25 0.66
C ASP A 295 -22.88 -11.95 2.16
N ASP A 296 -23.38 -12.89 2.98
CA ASP A 296 -23.52 -12.78 4.44
C ASP A 296 -24.09 -11.44 4.97
N GLY A 297 -24.92 -10.74 4.14
CA GLY A 297 -25.56 -9.48 4.51
C GLY A 297 -24.74 -8.23 4.17
N GLU A 298 -23.64 -8.36 3.47
CA GLU A 298 -22.91 -7.26 2.85
C GLU A 298 -23.21 -7.21 1.34
N ASP A 299 -23.74 -6.08 0.88
CA ASP A 299 -24.06 -5.84 -0.53
C ASP A 299 -22.85 -5.23 -1.25
N SER A 300 -22.44 -5.86 -2.33
CA SER A 300 -21.37 -5.36 -3.21
C SER A 300 -21.93 -4.99 -4.58
N SER A 301 -21.68 -3.77 -5.05
CA SER A 301 -22.06 -3.39 -6.41
C SER A 301 -21.01 -3.87 -7.39
N VAL A 302 -21.46 -4.58 -8.43
CA VAL A 302 -20.63 -5.18 -9.48
C VAL A 302 -21.16 -4.75 -10.84
N THR A 303 -20.25 -4.47 -11.78
CA THR A 303 -20.64 -4.19 -13.17
C THR A 303 -20.62 -5.50 -13.97
N VAL A 304 -21.75 -5.87 -14.50
CA VAL A 304 -21.88 -6.97 -15.46
C VAL A 304 -21.68 -6.42 -16.88
N VAL A 305 -20.83 -7.08 -17.64
CA VAL A 305 -20.48 -6.74 -19.02
C VAL A 305 -20.91 -7.88 -19.92
N VAL A 306 -21.78 -7.61 -20.89
CA VAL A 306 -22.31 -8.62 -21.83
C VAL A 306 -21.95 -8.17 -23.25
N PRO A 307 -20.99 -8.80 -23.92
CA PRO A 307 -20.68 -8.48 -25.31
C PRO A 307 -21.75 -8.99 -26.26
N SER A 308 -21.90 -8.30 -27.39
CA SER A 308 -22.80 -8.75 -28.49
C SER A 308 -22.24 -9.95 -29.25
N ASP A 309 -20.91 -10.12 -29.23
CA ASP A 309 -20.18 -11.21 -29.85
C ASP A 309 -19.06 -11.66 -28.90
N ILE A 310 -19.12 -12.92 -28.46
CA ILE A 310 -18.21 -13.48 -27.48
C ILE A 310 -16.81 -13.70 -28.05
N ASP A 311 -16.75 -14.18 -29.30
CA ASP A 311 -15.49 -14.49 -29.96
C ASP A 311 -14.71 -13.20 -30.27
N GLN A 312 -15.42 -12.18 -30.76
CA GLN A 312 -14.82 -10.87 -31.06
C GLN A 312 -14.39 -10.11 -29.81
N PHE A 313 -15.04 -10.34 -28.66
CA PHE A 313 -14.73 -9.64 -27.40
C PHE A 313 -13.29 -9.87 -26.92
N ALA A 314 -12.72 -11.02 -27.23
CA ALA A 314 -11.34 -11.37 -26.88
C ALA A 314 -10.29 -10.45 -27.53
N ASP A 315 -10.62 -9.82 -28.67
CA ASP A 315 -9.74 -8.84 -29.35
C ASP A 315 -9.72 -7.50 -28.62
N TYR A 316 -10.84 -7.13 -27.95
CA TYR A 316 -10.98 -5.87 -27.22
C TYR A 316 -10.58 -5.96 -25.74
N THR A 317 -10.67 -7.16 -25.15
CA THR A 317 -10.36 -7.33 -23.73
C THR A 317 -9.70 -8.68 -23.48
N ALA A 318 -8.45 -8.67 -23.06
CA ALA A 318 -7.70 -9.88 -22.71
C ALA A 318 -8.14 -10.41 -21.34
N LEU A 319 -9.02 -11.40 -21.32
CA LEU A 319 -9.42 -12.11 -20.11
C LEU A 319 -8.39 -13.20 -19.82
N ARG A 320 -7.67 -13.09 -18.69
CA ARG A 320 -6.59 -14.02 -18.35
C ARG A 320 -6.43 -14.18 -16.83
N HIS A 321 -5.81 -15.25 -16.40
CA HIS A 321 -5.39 -15.38 -14.99
C HIS A 321 -4.25 -14.40 -14.67
N ARG A 322 -4.16 -14.04 -13.41
CA ARG A 322 -3.13 -13.13 -12.92
C ARG A 322 -1.73 -13.73 -13.16
N GLY A 323 -0.90 -12.99 -13.88
CA GLY A 323 0.47 -13.40 -14.20
C GLY A 323 0.60 -14.41 -15.34
N ASP A 324 -0.50 -14.79 -15.98
CA ASP A 324 -0.53 -15.62 -17.16
C ASP A 324 -0.68 -14.77 -18.43
N THR A 325 -0.26 -15.29 -19.55
CA THR A 325 -0.43 -14.71 -20.88
C THR A 325 -1.56 -15.39 -21.67
N ASP A 326 -1.98 -16.57 -21.25
CA ASP A 326 -3.01 -17.34 -21.92
C ASP A 326 -4.40 -16.73 -21.64
N GLN A 327 -5.12 -16.45 -22.72
CA GLN A 327 -6.48 -15.91 -22.63
C GLN A 327 -7.48 -17.00 -22.25
N ILE A 328 -8.44 -16.60 -21.42
CA ILE A 328 -9.59 -17.44 -21.05
C ILE A 328 -10.71 -17.11 -22.04
N ALA A 329 -11.20 -18.13 -22.74
CA ALA A 329 -12.35 -17.97 -23.62
C ALA A 329 -13.63 -17.75 -22.79
N LEU A 330 -14.43 -16.75 -23.20
CA LEU A 330 -15.78 -16.58 -22.68
C LEU A 330 -16.67 -17.68 -23.27
N SER A 331 -17.66 -18.15 -22.52
CA SER A 331 -18.65 -19.13 -23.01
C SER A 331 -20.07 -18.68 -22.69
N ASP A 332 -21.04 -19.21 -23.41
CA ASP A 332 -22.46 -18.95 -23.16
C ASP A 332 -23.00 -19.63 -21.89
N ASP A 333 -22.24 -20.53 -21.29
CA ASP A 333 -22.69 -21.41 -20.19
C ASP A 333 -22.36 -20.86 -18.81
N GLY A 334 -21.77 -19.67 -18.70
CA GLY A 334 -21.39 -19.13 -17.39
C GLY A 334 -20.83 -17.71 -17.45
N ALA A 335 -20.38 -17.21 -16.29
CA ALA A 335 -19.78 -15.90 -16.19
C ALA A 335 -18.32 -16.01 -15.73
N LEU A 336 -17.48 -15.11 -16.27
CA LEU A 336 -16.14 -14.89 -15.75
C LEU A 336 -16.20 -13.76 -14.72
N ILE A 337 -15.72 -14.03 -13.51
CA ILE A 337 -15.64 -13.03 -12.44
C ILE A 337 -14.19 -12.69 -12.13
N SER A 338 -13.96 -11.47 -11.63
CA SER A 338 -12.61 -11.08 -11.23
C SER A 338 -12.13 -11.92 -10.04
N GLU A 339 -10.84 -12.26 -10.01
CA GLU A 339 -10.18 -12.97 -8.90
C GLU A 339 -10.48 -12.31 -7.54
N LYS A 340 -10.52 -10.99 -7.52
CA LYS A 340 -10.84 -10.22 -6.30
C LYS A 340 -12.27 -10.47 -5.81
N LEU A 341 -13.23 -10.51 -6.72
CA LEU A 341 -14.62 -10.79 -6.38
C LEU A 341 -14.78 -12.22 -5.89
N ALA A 342 -14.18 -13.19 -6.60
CA ALA A 342 -14.17 -14.59 -6.19
C ALA A 342 -13.58 -14.78 -4.78
N MET A 343 -12.45 -14.13 -4.47
CA MET A 343 -11.83 -14.19 -3.15
C MET A 343 -12.71 -13.56 -2.05
N ASN A 344 -13.36 -12.43 -2.34
CA ASN A 344 -14.22 -11.77 -1.36
C ASN A 344 -15.46 -12.59 -1.02
N LEU A 345 -16.03 -13.26 -2.02
CA LEU A 345 -17.24 -14.08 -1.87
C LEU A 345 -16.94 -15.55 -1.56
N GLY A 346 -15.66 -15.94 -1.47
CA GLY A 346 -15.25 -17.32 -1.23
C GLY A 346 -15.62 -18.30 -2.34
N LEU A 347 -15.83 -17.82 -3.58
CA LEU A 347 -16.26 -18.61 -4.74
C LEU A 347 -15.09 -19.26 -5.46
N SER A 348 -15.37 -20.43 -6.02
CA SER A 348 -14.47 -21.21 -6.87
C SER A 348 -15.11 -21.46 -8.23
N ALA A 349 -14.33 -21.82 -9.22
CA ALA A 349 -14.85 -22.17 -10.54
C ALA A 349 -15.87 -23.33 -10.45
N GLY A 350 -17.06 -23.10 -10.98
CA GLY A 350 -18.18 -24.03 -10.95
C GLY A 350 -19.19 -23.77 -9.83
N ASP A 351 -18.95 -22.78 -8.98
CA ASP A 351 -19.94 -22.33 -8.01
C ASP A 351 -20.96 -21.39 -8.69
N THR A 352 -22.14 -21.26 -8.11
CA THR A 352 -23.21 -20.40 -8.62
C THR A 352 -23.23 -19.08 -7.87
N LEU A 353 -23.39 -17.98 -8.60
CA LEU A 353 -23.47 -16.63 -8.07
C LEU A 353 -24.88 -16.05 -8.28
N THR A 354 -25.51 -15.56 -7.23
CA THR A 354 -26.77 -14.83 -7.34
C THR A 354 -26.51 -13.33 -7.50
N ILE A 355 -27.02 -12.77 -8.58
CA ILE A 355 -26.96 -11.34 -8.87
C ILE A 355 -28.35 -10.74 -8.82
N THR A 356 -28.47 -9.54 -8.25
CA THR A 356 -29.73 -8.78 -8.19
C THR A 356 -29.58 -7.55 -9.08
N ASP A 357 -30.45 -7.42 -10.08
CA ASP A 357 -30.43 -6.26 -10.98
C ASP A 357 -31.07 -5.01 -10.31
N GLY A 358 -31.04 -3.87 -11.02
CA GLY A 358 -31.58 -2.60 -10.51
C GLY A 358 -33.10 -2.61 -10.27
N ASP A 359 -33.82 -3.59 -10.83
CA ASP A 359 -35.26 -3.79 -10.66
C ASP A 359 -35.58 -4.79 -9.52
N GLY A 360 -34.56 -5.29 -8.83
CA GLY A 360 -34.69 -6.25 -7.74
C GLY A 360 -34.92 -7.69 -8.19
N ILE A 361 -34.62 -8.01 -9.45
CA ILE A 361 -34.76 -9.37 -9.97
C ILE A 361 -33.48 -10.14 -9.71
N GLU A 362 -33.61 -11.25 -9.00
CA GLU A 362 -32.51 -12.17 -8.74
C GLU A 362 -32.30 -13.14 -9.92
N ARG A 363 -31.05 -13.35 -10.28
CA ARG A 363 -30.63 -14.32 -11.29
C ARG A 363 -29.43 -15.10 -10.80
N GLU A 364 -29.44 -16.39 -11.05
CA GLU A 364 -28.29 -17.27 -10.82
C GLU A 364 -27.44 -17.35 -12.10
N VAL A 365 -26.12 -17.25 -11.89
CA VAL A 365 -25.12 -17.29 -12.95
C VAL A 365 -24.02 -18.26 -12.60
#